data_0a13b12f414a9660dc2454bd45c21a1b
#
_entry.id   0a13b12f414a9660dc2454bd45c21a1b
#
_cell.length_a   1.000
_cell.length_b   1.000
_cell.length_c   1.000
_cell.angle_alpha   90.00
_cell.angle_beta   90.00
_cell.angle_gamma   90.00
#
_symmetry.space_group_name_H-M   'P 1'
#
loop_
_entity.id
_entity.type
_entity.pdbx_description
1 polymer ?
#
loop_
_entity_poly.entity_id
_entity_poly.type
_entity_poly.pdbx_seq_one_letter_code
_entity_poly.pdbx_strand_id
1 'polypeptide(L)'
;MAARRKPAVLTGFAPIGDSRATLLILGSMPGAASLAAHQYYAHPRNAFWPMLEAVWGIPAALDYATRVRAVVAARIAIWDVLASCQRASSLDADIEHGSIVVNDFEGFFRRHPQISMIAFNGSTAQLLYRRHVMPSLPTELRQIPALRMPSTSPAHAALSLQRKVQRWRELRRAVPAAST
;
A
#
# COMPACT_ATOMS: atom_id res chain seq x y z
N MET A 1 -0.04 38.78 10.82
CA MET A 1 -0.48 37.51 10.24
C MET A 1 0.76 36.61 10.04
N ALA A 2 0.94 35.57 10.83
CA ALA A 2 2.07 34.66 10.64
C ALA A 2 1.87 33.87 9.33
N ALA A 3 2.81 33.97 8.41
CA ALA A 3 2.81 33.19 7.18
C ALA A 3 2.81 31.70 7.55
N ARG A 4 1.77 30.97 7.16
CA ARG A 4 1.67 29.51 7.34
C ARG A 4 2.82 28.87 6.54
N ARG A 5 3.85 28.38 7.25
CA ARG A 5 4.94 27.65 6.59
C ARG A 5 4.32 26.52 5.78
N LYS A 6 4.63 26.45 4.49
CA LYS A 6 4.23 25.29 3.67
C LYS A 6 4.78 24.01 4.32
N PRO A 7 3.97 22.95 4.42
CA PRO A 7 4.47 21.68 4.93
C PRO A 7 5.64 21.18 4.10
N ALA A 8 6.59 20.49 4.75
CA ALA A 8 7.72 19.88 4.06
C ALA A 8 7.24 18.82 3.05
N VAL A 9 7.98 18.66 1.96
CA VAL A 9 7.75 17.56 1.02
C VAL A 9 8.12 16.25 1.71
N LEU A 10 7.18 15.31 1.75
CA LEU A 10 7.38 13.94 2.23
C LEU A 10 7.67 13.06 1.03
N THR A 11 8.65 12.15 1.16
CA THR A 11 9.02 11.17 0.14
C THR A 11 8.68 9.77 0.64
N GLY A 12 8.01 8.98 -0.22
CA GLY A 12 7.66 7.58 0.06
C GLY A 12 8.86 6.64 -0.05
N PHE A 13 8.59 5.34 0.06
CA PHE A 13 9.60 4.29 0.03
C PHE A 13 9.68 3.59 -1.32
N ALA A 14 10.80 2.90 -1.56
CA ALA A 14 10.87 1.89 -2.61
C ALA A 14 9.88 0.74 -2.35
N PRO A 15 9.38 0.06 -3.40
CA PRO A 15 8.49 -1.08 -3.21
C PRO A 15 9.20 -2.25 -2.52
N ILE A 16 8.45 -3.01 -1.73
CA ILE A 16 8.80 -4.36 -1.30
C ILE A 16 8.25 -5.32 -2.36
N GLY A 17 9.03 -6.31 -2.78
CA GLY A 17 8.61 -7.34 -3.73
C GLY A 17 9.73 -7.73 -4.67
N ASP A 18 9.51 -8.81 -5.41
CA ASP A 18 10.38 -9.25 -6.51
C ASP A 18 9.54 -9.57 -7.75
N SER A 19 10.18 -9.99 -8.84
CA SER A 19 9.52 -10.29 -10.12
C SER A 19 8.48 -11.42 -10.05
N ARG A 20 8.47 -12.21 -8.97
CA ARG A 20 7.52 -13.31 -8.75
C ARG A 20 6.25 -12.87 -8.04
N ALA A 21 6.15 -11.61 -7.62
CA ALA A 21 4.98 -11.10 -6.92
C ALA A 21 3.72 -11.21 -7.81
N THR A 22 2.64 -11.75 -7.24
CA THR A 22 1.34 -11.91 -7.92
C THR A 22 0.28 -10.96 -7.37
N LEU A 23 0.45 -10.47 -6.16
CA LEU A 23 -0.42 -9.51 -5.48
C LEU A 23 0.36 -8.22 -5.19
N LEU A 24 -0.18 -7.08 -5.59
CA LEU A 24 0.31 -5.77 -5.19
C LEU A 24 -0.64 -5.15 -4.16
N ILE A 25 -0.14 -4.88 -2.95
CA ILE A 25 -0.88 -4.12 -1.93
C ILE A 25 -0.44 -2.66 -1.97
N LEU A 26 -1.38 -1.75 -2.21
CA LEU A 26 -1.11 -0.32 -2.34
C LEU A 26 -1.70 0.48 -1.18
N GLY A 27 -0.84 1.20 -0.47
CA GLY A 27 -1.21 2.33 0.38
C GLY A 27 -1.27 3.65 -0.41
N SER A 28 -1.60 4.72 0.28
CA SER A 28 -1.60 6.09 -0.29
C SER A 28 -0.21 6.73 -0.20
N MET A 29 0.30 6.88 1.03
CA MET A 29 1.58 7.50 1.40
C MET A 29 1.95 7.05 2.81
N PRO A 30 3.23 6.79 3.14
CA PRO A 30 3.63 6.41 4.48
C PRO A 30 3.24 7.48 5.51
N GLY A 31 2.71 7.06 6.67
CA GLY A 31 2.44 7.94 7.80
C GLY A 31 3.73 8.39 8.51
N ALA A 32 3.63 9.38 9.42
CA ALA A 32 4.80 9.94 10.11
C ALA A 32 5.62 8.88 10.87
N ALA A 33 4.98 7.93 11.56
CA ALA A 33 5.67 6.85 12.24
C ALA A 33 6.44 5.93 11.27
N SER A 34 5.88 5.67 10.08
CA SER A 34 6.54 4.88 9.03
C SER A 34 7.73 5.61 8.46
N LEU A 35 7.59 6.91 8.16
CA LEU A 35 8.70 7.75 7.68
C LEU A 35 9.84 7.84 8.69
N ALA A 36 9.53 8.03 9.96
CA ALA A 36 10.53 8.11 11.03
C ALA A 36 11.28 6.77 11.24
N ALA A 37 10.58 5.64 11.11
CA ALA A 37 11.14 4.31 11.26
C ALA A 37 11.77 3.75 9.96
N HIS A 38 11.58 4.40 8.82
CA HIS A 38 11.89 3.85 7.49
C HIS A 38 11.28 2.46 7.25
N GLN A 39 10.04 2.24 7.70
CA GLN A 39 9.35 0.95 7.62
C GLN A 39 7.90 1.13 7.19
N TYR A 40 7.42 0.29 6.28
CA TYR A 40 5.99 0.24 5.95
C TYR A 40 5.16 -0.13 7.18
N TYR A 41 4.08 0.63 7.39
CA TYR A 41 3.07 0.36 8.42
C TYR A 41 3.63 0.26 9.85
N ALA A 42 4.61 1.12 10.19
CA ALA A 42 5.33 1.09 11.47
C ALA A 42 4.50 1.59 12.67
N HIS A 43 3.38 2.28 12.46
CA HIS A 43 2.58 2.79 13.59
C HIS A 43 2.06 1.61 14.44
N PRO A 44 2.26 1.59 15.79
CA PRO A 44 1.94 0.44 16.65
C PRO A 44 0.49 -0.03 16.58
N ARG A 45 -0.45 0.90 16.34
CA ARG A 45 -1.88 0.60 16.20
C ARG A 45 -2.31 0.32 14.76
N ASN A 46 -1.37 0.26 13.79
CA ASN A 46 -1.73 -0.11 12.44
C ASN A 46 -2.00 -1.62 12.37
N ALA A 47 -3.17 -2.01 11.86
CA ALA A 47 -3.59 -3.40 11.78
C ALA A 47 -2.93 -4.20 10.64
N PHE A 48 -2.02 -3.60 9.84
CA PHE A 48 -1.46 -4.22 8.64
C PHE A 48 -0.70 -5.52 8.95
N TRP A 49 0.28 -5.46 9.83
CA TRP A 49 1.08 -6.65 10.16
C TRP A 49 0.26 -7.72 10.90
N PRO A 50 -0.57 -7.40 11.90
CA PRO A 50 -1.53 -8.36 12.48
C PRO A 50 -2.48 -8.97 11.45
N MET A 51 -2.91 -8.21 10.46
CA MET A 51 -3.74 -8.71 9.37
C MET A 51 -2.96 -9.66 8.46
N LEU A 52 -1.71 -9.34 8.09
CA LEU A 52 -0.86 -10.25 7.30
C LEU A 52 -0.57 -11.56 8.05
N GLU A 53 -0.38 -11.52 9.37
CA GLU A 53 -0.25 -12.71 10.19
C GLU A 53 -1.51 -13.58 10.11
N ALA A 54 -2.68 -12.99 10.34
CA ALA A 54 -3.96 -13.70 10.35
C ALA A 54 -4.35 -14.27 8.97
N VAL A 55 -3.90 -13.65 7.88
CA VAL A 55 -4.30 -14.01 6.51
C VAL A 55 -3.24 -14.84 5.81
N TRP A 56 -1.96 -14.50 5.92
CA TRP A 56 -0.85 -15.17 5.22
C TRP A 56 0.12 -15.92 6.13
N GLY A 57 -0.09 -15.87 7.45
CA GLY A 57 0.80 -16.53 8.41
C GLY A 57 2.17 -15.87 8.55
N ILE A 58 2.26 -14.57 8.24
CA ILE A 58 3.50 -13.79 8.42
C ILE A 58 3.51 -13.19 9.81
N PRO A 59 4.29 -13.72 10.79
CA PRO A 59 4.17 -13.31 12.18
C PRO A 59 4.53 -11.83 12.37
N ALA A 60 3.61 -11.06 12.97
CA ALA A 60 3.79 -9.63 13.21
C ALA A 60 4.90 -9.32 14.23
N ALA A 61 5.21 -10.27 15.11
CA ALA A 61 6.26 -10.14 16.16
C ALA A 61 7.69 -10.24 15.62
N LEU A 62 7.89 -10.69 14.38
CA LEU A 62 9.21 -10.76 13.77
C LEU A 62 9.80 -9.35 13.54
N ASP A 63 11.14 -9.26 13.49
CA ASP A 63 11.80 -8.04 13.05
C ASP A 63 11.37 -7.64 11.62
N TYR A 64 11.50 -6.37 11.30
CA TYR A 64 10.99 -5.83 10.03
C TYR A 64 11.64 -6.50 8.80
N ALA A 65 12.94 -6.74 8.83
CA ALA A 65 13.65 -7.35 7.70
C ALA A 65 13.15 -8.79 7.46
N THR A 66 12.87 -9.54 8.51
CA THR A 66 12.30 -10.90 8.41
C THR A 66 10.86 -10.88 7.90
N ARG A 67 10.04 -9.92 8.36
CA ARG A 67 8.68 -9.71 7.79
C ARG A 67 8.72 -9.39 6.30
N VAL A 68 9.64 -8.53 5.87
CA VAL A 68 9.83 -8.19 4.45
C VAL A 68 10.18 -9.43 3.64
N ARG A 69 11.13 -10.27 4.10
CA ARG A 69 11.46 -11.53 3.42
C ARG A 69 10.26 -12.47 3.32
N ALA A 70 9.46 -12.56 4.38
CA ALA A 70 8.25 -13.40 4.38
C ALA A 70 7.18 -12.89 3.40
N VAL A 71 7.02 -11.56 3.28
CA VAL A 71 6.13 -10.93 2.28
C VAL A 71 6.57 -11.29 0.86
N VAL A 72 7.87 -11.17 0.56
CA VAL A 72 8.43 -11.53 -0.75
C VAL A 72 8.25 -13.03 -1.03
N ALA A 73 8.51 -13.90 -0.04
CA ALA A 73 8.30 -15.34 -0.15
C ALA A 73 6.82 -15.70 -0.39
N ALA A 74 5.89 -14.92 0.15
CA ALA A 74 4.46 -15.06 -0.10
C ALA A 74 4.00 -14.49 -1.46
N ARG A 75 4.93 -14.04 -2.32
CA ARG A 75 4.66 -13.42 -3.62
C ARG A 75 3.79 -12.16 -3.53
N ILE A 76 3.95 -11.39 -2.48
CA ILE A 76 3.28 -10.12 -2.26
C ILE A 76 4.27 -8.99 -2.52
N ALA A 77 3.82 -7.97 -3.24
CA ALA A 77 4.48 -6.68 -3.30
C ALA A 77 3.71 -5.65 -2.46
N ILE A 78 4.44 -4.76 -1.80
CA ILE A 78 3.86 -3.65 -1.03
C ILE A 78 4.45 -2.35 -1.57
N TRP A 79 3.59 -1.38 -1.83
CA TRP A 79 3.99 -0.04 -2.24
C TRP A 79 2.95 1.01 -1.85
N ASP A 80 3.24 2.26 -2.16
CA ASP A 80 2.29 3.36 -2.05
C ASP A 80 2.04 3.98 -3.43
N VAL A 81 0.88 4.63 -3.59
CA VAL A 81 0.55 5.33 -4.84
C VAL A 81 1.46 6.54 -5.03
N LEU A 82 1.73 7.27 -3.96
CA LEU A 82 2.49 8.51 -4.03
C LEU A 82 3.99 8.29 -3.84
N ALA A 83 4.79 8.84 -4.74
CA ALA A 83 6.24 8.98 -4.58
C ALA A 83 6.55 10.11 -3.60
N SER A 84 5.81 11.23 -3.69
CA SER A 84 5.94 12.34 -2.76
C SER A 84 4.67 13.19 -2.70
N CYS A 85 4.50 13.91 -1.60
CA CYS A 85 3.46 14.91 -1.43
C CYS A 85 3.81 15.88 -0.30
N GLN A 86 3.08 16.99 -0.20
CA GLN A 86 3.03 17.85 0.99
C GLN A 86 1.81 17.48 1.81
N ARG A 87 2.00 17.32 3.12
CA ARG A 87 0.94 16.92 4.06
C ARG A 87 1.26 17.44 5.46
N ALA A 88 0.30 18.09 6.10
CA ALA A 88 0.48 18.70 7.42
C ALA A 88 0.47 17.67 8.57
N SER A 89 -0.24 16.55 8.40
CA SER A 89 -0.38 15.47 9.39
C SER A 89 -0.14 14.09 8.78
N SER A 90 -0.46 13.02 9.51
CA SER A 90 -0.46 11.65 8.97
C SER A 90 -1.78 11.26 8.29
N LEU A 91 -2.77 12.15 8.23
CA LEU A 91 -4.06 11.87 7.61
C LEU A 91 -4.01 12.10 6.10
N ASP A 92 -4.56 11.19 5.33
CA ASP A 92 -4.66 11.31 3.87
C ASP A 92 -5.50 12.54 3.44
N ALA A 93 -6.45 12.96 4.29
CA ALA A 93 -7.26 14.15 4.05
C ALA A 93 -6.44 15.47 3.99
N ASP A 94 -5.26 15.46 4.59
CA ASP A 94 -4.37 16.63 4.63
C ASP A 94 -3.35 16.66 3.47
N ILE A 95 -3.44 15.72 2.52
CA ILE A 95 -2.58 15.72 1.33
C ILE A 95 -2.94 16.92 0.45
N GLU A 96 -1.96 17.78 0.21
CA GLU A 96 -2.11 18.92 -0.70
C GLU A 96 -2.12 18.42 -2.15
N HIS A 97 -3.29 18.44 -2.80
CA HIS A 97 -3.48 17.88 -4.15
C HIS A 97 -2.50 18.43 -5.20
N GLY A 98 -2.15 19.71 -5.10
CA GLY A 98 -1.19 20.33 -6.02
C GLY A 98 0.26 19.89 -5.85
N SER A 99 0.57 19.12 -4.79
CA SER A 99 1.91 18.64 -4.47
C SER A 99 2.13 17.16 -4.80
N ILE A 100 1.09 16.48 -5.32
CA ILE A 100 1.11 15.05 -5.58
C ILE A 100 2.08 14.70 -6.71
N VAL A 101 3.01 13.78 -6.42
CA VAL A 101 3.82 13.07 -7.41
C VAL A 101 3.56 11.58 -7.22
N VAL A 102 3.13 10.89 -8.26
CA VAL A 102 2.89 9.44 -8.23
C VAL A 102 4.16 8.66 -8.53
N ASN A 103 4.21 7.43 -8.08
CA ASN A 103 5.29 6.50 -8.40
C ASN A 103 5.25 6.04 -9.87
N ASP A 104 6.39 5.55 -10.38
CA ASP A 104 6.51 4.97 -11.73
C ASP A 104 5.88 3.57 -11.78
N PHE A 105 4.56 3.52 -11.95
CA PHE A 105 3.82 2.25 -12.03
C PHE A 105 4.09 1.46 -13.31
N GLU A 106 4.30 2.12 -14.43
CA GLU A 106 4.61 1.41 -15.68
C GLU A 106 5.94 0.67 -15.56
N GLY A 107 6.98 1.33 -15.08
CA GLY A 107 8.27 0.70 -14.80
C GLY A 107 8.17 -0.38 -13.71
N PHE A 108 7.31 -0.17 -12.69
CA PHE A 108 7.06 -1.18 -11.66
C PHE A 108 6.46 -2.45 -12.27
N PHE A 109 5.38 -2.38 -13.04
CA PHE A 109 4.73 -3.54 -13.64
C PHE A 109 5.64 -4.26 -14.64
N ARG A 110 6.49 -3.54 -15.39
CA ARG A 110 7.51 -4.18 -16.22
C ARG A 110 8.48 -5.06 -15.43
N ARG A 111 8.87 -4.61 -14.23
CA ARG A 111 9.76 -5.39 -13.33
C ARG A 111 9.03 -6.48 -12.54
N HIS A 112 7.69 -6.42 -12.47
CA HIS A 112 6.83 -7.36 -11.73
C HIS A 112 5.73 -7.91 -12.66
N PRO A 113 6.09 -8.64 -13.73
CA PRO A 113 5.15 -9.02 -14.79
C PRO A 113 4.10 -10.05 -14.34
N GLN A 114 4.27 -10.67 -13.16
CA GLN A 114 3.34 -11.66 -12.63
C GLN A 114 2.23 -11.05 -11.77
N ILE A 115 2.22 -9.73 -11.54
CA ILE A 115 1.13 -9.07 -10.82
C ILE A 115 -0.18 -9.30 -11.55
N SER A 116 -1.07 -10.05 -10.91
CA SER A 116 -2.40 -10.41 -11.43
C SER A 116 -3.55 -9.83 -10.60
N MET A 117 -3.24 -9.18 -9.47
CA MET A 117 -4.23 -8.56 -8.59
C MET A 117 -3.63 -7.35 -7.88
N ILE A 118 -4.42 -6.28 -7.78
CA ILE A 118 -4.10 -5.08 -6.98
C ILE A 118 -5.08 -4.99 -5.81
N ALA A 119 -4.59 -4.82 -4.60
CA ALA A 119 -5.39 -4.57 -3.41
C ALA A 119 -5.11 -3.17 -2.87
N PHE A 120 -6.08 -2.29 -2.91
CA PHE A 120 -5.97 -0.96 -2.30
C PHE A 120 -6.26 -1.05 -0.80
N ASN A 121 -5.30 -0.70 0.02
CA ASN A 121 -5.45 -0.60 1.48
C ASN A 121 -6.19 0.69 1.85
N GLY A 122 -7.49 0.71 1.59
CA GLY A 122 -8.38 1.84 1.84
C GLY A 122 -8.82 2.58 0.57
N SER A 123 -9.77 3.49 0.75
CA SER A 123 -10.39 4.25 -0.34
C SER A 123 -9.47 5.30 -0.95
N THR A 124 -8.62 5.94 -0.15
CA THR A 124 -7.72 6.99 -0.63
C THR A 124 -6.69 6.44 -1.61
N ALA A 125 -6.08 5.29 -1.32
CA ALA A 125 -5.15 4.64 -2.25
C ALA A 125 -5.83 4.34 -3.59
N GLN A 126 -7.06 3.82 -3.57
CA GLN A 126 -7.84 3.57 -4.80
C GLN A 126 -8.13 4.85 -5.57
N LEU A 127 -8.59 5.90 -4.89
CA LEU A 127 -8.94 7.17 -5.51
C LEU A 127 -7.72 7.82 -6.19
N LEU A 128 -6.59 7.88 -5.48
CA LEU A 128 -5.33 8.42 -5.99
C LEU A 128 -4.84 7.64 -7.21
N TYR A 129 -4.86 6.30 -7.14
CA TYR A 129 -4.46 5.43 -8.25
C TYR A 129 -5.34 5.67 -9.48
N ARG A 130 -6.66 5.66 -9.31
CA ARG A 130 -7.61 5.87 -10.41
C ARG A 130 -7.46 7.25 -11.05
N ARG A 131 -7.21 8.28 -10.25
CA ARG A 131 -7.15 9.66 -10.72
C ARG A 131 -5.81 10.01 -11.37
N HIS A 132 -4.70 9.52 -10.80
CA HIS A 132 -3.39 10.02 -11.15
C HIS A 132 -2.48 8.97 -11.84
N VAL A 133 -2.77 7.67 -11.69
CA VAL A 133 -1.96 6.59 -12.27
C VAL A 133 -2.64 5.96 -13.49
N MET A 134 -3.88 5.48 -13.34
CA MET A 134 -4.58 4.78 -14.42
C MET A 134 -4.59 5.52 -15.78
N PRO A 135 -4.78 6.86 -15.86
CA PRO A 135 -4.83 7.55 -17.14
C PRO A 135 -3.54 7.44 -17.97
N SER A 136 -2.39 7.30 -17.31
CA SER A 136 -1.07 7.21 -17.96
C SER A 136 -0.62 5.78 -18.27
N LEU A 137 -1.30 4.75 -17.70
CA LEU A 137 -0.92 3.36 -17.93
C LEU A 137 -1.34 2.85 -19.32
N PRO A 138 -0.57 1.93 -19.93
CA PRO A 138 -1.02 1.12 -21.06
C PRO A 138 -2.33 0.38 -20.78
N THR A 139 -3.11 0.11 -21.83
CA THR A 139 -4.44 -0.51 -21.72
C THR A 139 -4.40 -1.86 -20.97
N GLU A 140 -3.40 -2.66 -21.25
CA GLU A 140 -3.21 -4.00 -20.69
C GLU A 140 -3.04 -3.92 -19.16
N LEU A 141 -2.29 -2.94 -18.68
CA LEU A 141 -2.05 -2.74 -17.24
C LEU A 141 -3.28 -2.18 -16.52
N ARG A 142 -4.16 -1.45 -17.21
CA ARG A 142 -5.44 -0.97 -16.64
C ARG A 142 -6.43 -2.10 -16.41
N GLN A 143 -6.25 -3.25 -17.07
CA GLN A 143 -7.13 -4.42 -16.96
C GLN A 143 -6.78 -5.32 -15.78
N ILE A 144 -5.65 -5.09 -15.08
CA ILE A 144 -5.31 -5.88 -13.89
C ILE A 144 -6.44 -5.74 -12.87
N PRO A 145 -7.06 -6.86 -12.43
CA PRO A 145 -8.11 -6.85 -11.42
C PRO A 145 -7.68 -6.11 -10.16
N ALA A 146 -8.55 -5.24 -9.66
CA ALA A 146 -8.22 -4.40 -8.52
C ALA A 146 -9.38 -4.32 -7.52
N LEU A 147 -9.11 -4.53 -6.25
CA LEU A 147 -10.10 -4.54 -5.17
C LEU A 147 -9.75 -3.50 -4.10
N ARG A 148 -10.78 -2.82 -3.60
CA ARG A 148 -10.67 -1.96 -2.43
C ARG A 148 -10.88 -2.78 -1.17
N MET A 149 -9.87 -2.80 -0.33
CA MET A 149 -9.88 -3.45 0.97
C MET A 149 -10.14 -2.44 2.10
N PRO A 150 -10.67 -2.89 3.25
CA PRO A 150 -10.73 -2.04 4.43
C PRO A 150 -9.34 -1.55 4.83
N SER A 151 -9.20 -0.25 5.07
CA SER A 151 -7.93 0.33 5.51
C SER A 151 -7.47 -0.25 6.84
N THR A 152 -6.18 -0.55 6.93
CA THR A 152 -5.52 -1.00 8.17
C THR A 152 -5.07 0.16 9.05
N SER A 153 -5.18 1.39 8.58
CA SER A 153 -4.83 2.59 9.35
C SER A 153 -5.64 2.69 10.64
N PRO A 154 -5.03 3.12 11.77
CA PRO A 154 -5.74 3.39 13.01
C PRO A 154 -6.79 4.50 12.87
N ALA A 155 -6.66 5.40 11.89
CA ALA A 155 -7.67 6.41 11.59
C ALA A 155 -8.97 5.80 11.04
N HIS A 156 -8.96 4.54 10.58
CA HIS A 156 -10.10 3.81 10.06
C HIS A 156 -10.61 2.77 11.07
N ALA A 157 -11.11 3.25 12.21
CA ALA A 157 -11.55 2.42 13.33
C ALA A 157 -12.96 1.81 13.17
N ALA A 158 -13.70 2.16 12.11
CA ALA A 158 -15.09 1.73 11.91
C ALA A 158 -15.27 0.20 11.79
N LEU A 159 -14.23 -0.53 11.39
CA LEU A 159 -14.25 -1.99 11.30
C LEU A 159 -13.28 -2.62 12.30
N SER A 160 -13.75 -3.65 13.02
CA SER A 160 -12.90 -4.47 13.89
C SER A 160 -11.82 -5.20 13.08
N LEU A 161 -10.72 -5.59 13.76
CA LEU A 161 -9.66 -6.39 13.13
C LEU A 161 -10.22 -7.68 12.51
N GLN A 162 -11.13 -8.37 13.20
CA GLN A 162 -11.76 -9.60 12.70
C GLN A 162 -12.47 -9.39 11.36
N ARG A 163 -13.26 -8.32 11.24
CA ARG A 163 -13.94 -7.98 9.97
C ARG A 163 -12.97 -7.61 8.87
N LYS A 164 -11.89 -6.87 9.19
CA LYS A 164 -10.83 -6.59 8.23
C LYS A 164 -10.18 -7.88 7.74
N VAL A 165 -9.79 -8.77 8.66
CA VAL A 165 -9.19 -10.07 8.35
C VAL A 165 -10.10 -10.92 7.46
N GLN A 166 -11.40 -10.97 7.74
CA GLN A 166 -12.35 -11.71 6.91
C GLN A 166 -12.33 -11.23 5.45
N ARG A 167 -12.39 -9.90 5.22
CA ARG A 167 -12.35 -9.32 3.87
C ARG A 167 -11.01 -9.61 3.17
N TRP A 168 -9.89 -9.52 3.88
CA TRP A 168 -8.58 -9.81 3.34
C TRP A 168 -8.36 -11.31 3.05
N ARG A 169 -9.03 -12.22 3.77
CA ARG A 169 -9.06 -13.66 3.45
C ARG A 169 -9.81 -13.93 2.13
N GLU A 170 -10.90 -13.20 1.87
CA GLU A 170 -11.61 -13.28 0.58
C GLU A 170 -10.68 -12.87 -0.56
N LEU A 171 -9.93 -11.77 -0.41
CA LEU A 171 -8.91 -11.36 -1.38
C LEU A 171 -7.88 -12.46 -1.62
N ARG A 172 -7.31 -13.05 -0.56
CA ARG A 172 -6.30 -14.12 -0.70
C ARG A 172 -6.80 -15.30 -1.54
N ARG A 173 -8.09 -15.65 -1.40
CA ARG A 173 -8.70 -16.73 -2.21
C ARG A 173 -8.89 -16.33 -3.67
N ALA A 174 -9.06 -15.04 -3.95
CA ALA A 174 -9.25 -14.51 -5.29
C ALA A 174 -7.94 -14.30 -6.06
N VAL A 175 -6.79 -14.24 -5.37
CA VAL A 175 -5.48 -14.14 -6.03
C VAL A 175 -5.19 -15.47 -6.74
N PRO A 176 -4.99 -15.46 -8.07
CA PRO A 176 -4.67 -16.69 -8.79
C PRO A 176 -3.44 -17.39 -8.20
N ALA A 177 -3.48 -18.71 -8.12
CA ALA A 177 -2.29 -19.49 -7.84
C ALA A 177 -1.26 -19.19 -8.94
N ALA A 178 0.00 -19.03 -8.56
CA ALA A 178 1.04 -18.78 -9.56
C ALA A 178 1.07 -19.94 -10.56
N SER A 179 1.01 -19.61 -11.84
CA SER A 179 1.34 -20.59 -12.87
C SER A 179 2.76 -21.10 -12.63
N THR A 180 2.91 -22.39 -12.46
CA THR A 180 4.20 -23.10 -12.35
C THR A 180 4.95 -22.99 -13.67
#